data_0db2d6d9ce20064f3493a1fde321c825
#
_entry.id   0db2d6d9ce20064f3493a1fde321c825
#
_cell.length_a   1.000
_cell.length_b   1.000
_cell.length_c   1.000
_cell.angle_alpha   90.00
_cell.angle_beta   90.00
_cell.angle_gamma   90.00
#
_symmetry.space_group_name_H-M   'P 1'
#
loop_
_entity.id
_entity.type
_entity.pdbx_description
1 polymer ?
#
loop_
_entity_poly.entity_id
_entity_poly.type
_entity_poly.pdbx_seq_one_letter_code
_entity_poly.pdbx_strand_id
1 'polypeptide(L)'
;MRRLRLAVFRSNKQIYAQVIDDQKGRTVVAASSLKMRGKATKTGKAAKVGEKIARLALEKKIRKVAFDRRNWKYHGRVRILAEEARKAGLEL
;
A
#
# COMPACT_ATOMS: atom_id res chain seq x y z
N MET A 1 -1.20 -16.63 -15.27
CA MET A 1 -0.65 -16.03 -14.03
C MET A 1 -1.37 -14.73 -13.69
N ARG A 2 -1.87 -14.64 -12.48
CA ARG A 2 -2.47 -13.40 -12.01
C ARG A 2 -1.41 -12.33 -11.83
N ARG A 3 -1.62 -11.18 -12.40
CA ARG A 3 -0.81 -10.01 -12.12
C ARG A 3 -1.55 -9.13 -11.13
N LEU A 4 -0.99 -9.02 -9.95
CA LEU A 4 -1.53 -8.15 -8.91
C LEU A 4 -0.64 -6.92 -8.78
N ARG A 5 -1.27 -5.78 -8.58
CA ARG A 5 -0.59 -4.50 -8.54
C ARG A 5 -0.90 -3.79 -7.24
N LEU A 6 0.15 -3.30 -6.57
CA LEU A 6 -0.02 -2.43 -5.42
C LEU A 6 -0.02 -0.99 -5.91
N ALA A 7 -1.19 -0.37 -5.90
CA ALA A 7 -1.36 1.02 -6.31
C ALA A 7 -1.38 1.92 -5.08
N VAL A 8 -0.66 3.02 -5.15
CA VAL A 8 -0.58 4.00 -4.07
C VAL A 8 -1.13 5.33 -4.56
N PHE A 9 -2.02 5.91 -3.77
CA PHE A 9 -2.58 7.25 -4.01
C PHE A 9 -2.32 8.09 -2.78
N ARG A 10 -1.99 9.35 -2.97
CA ARG A 10 -1.85 10.26 -1.84
C ARG A 10 -2.50 11.60 -2.12
N SER A 11 -3.07 12.19 -1.07
CA SER A 11 -3.50 13.57 -1.05
C SER A 11 -2.62 14.32 -0.05
N ASN A 12 -2.92 15.58 0.17
CA ASN A 12 -2.15 16.41 1.09
C ASN A 12 -2.08 15.81 2.50
N LYS A 13 -3.19 15.27 3.00
CA LYS A 13 -3.30 14.78 4.37
C LYS A 13 -3.37 13.26 4.49
N GLN A 14 -3.71 12.57 3.42
CA GLN A 14 -4.00 11.14 3.49
C GLN A 14 -3.20 10.35 2.49
N ILE A 15 -3.06 9.05 2.76
CA ILE A 15 -2.42 8.12 1.85
C ILE A 15 -3.26 6.84 1.77
N TYR A 16 -3.31 6.25 0.57
CA TYR A 16 -4.14 5.08 0.28
C TYR A 16 -3.30 4.04 -0.45
N ALA A 17 -3.55 2.78 -0.15
CA ALA A 17 -2.92 1.68 -0.87
C ALA A 17 -3.98 0.65 -1.24
N GLN A 18 -3.88 0.10 -2.44
CA GLN A 18 -4.82 -0.91 -2.94
C GLN A 18 -4.03 -1.99 -3.68
N VAL A 19 -4.38 -3.25 -3.44
CA VAL A 19 -3.92 -4.35 -4.27
C VAL A 19 -5.02 -4.63 -5.30
N ILE A 20 -4.70 -4.44 -6.56
CA ILE A 20 -5.65 -4.51 -7.66
C ILE A 20 -5.34 -5.72 -8.54
N ASP A 21 -6.38 -6.49 -8.87
CA ASP A 21 -6.30 -7.58 -9.83
C ASP A 21 -6.69 -7.01 -11.19
N ASP A 22 -5.67 -6.74 -12.04
CA ASP A 22 -5.89 -6.13 -13.35
C ASP A 22 -6.66 -7.05 -14.30
N GLN A 23 -6.57 -8.37 -14.14
CA GLN A 23 -7.32 -9.30 -14.98
C GLN A 23 -8.80 -9.24 -14.70
N LYS A 24 -9.18 -9.08 -13.45
CA LYS A 24 -10.58 -9.01 -13.05
C LYS A 24 -11.07 -7.57 -12.88
N GLY A 25 -10.18 -6.60 -12.98
CA GLY A 25 -10.52 -5.19 -12.87
C GLY A 25 -11.09 -4.81 -11.52
N ARG A 26 -10.62 -5.43 -10.42
CA ARG A 26 -11.17 -5.15 -9.10
C ARG A 26 -10.08 -5.01 -8.03
N THR A 27 -10.43 -4.29 -6.97
CA THR A 27 -9.57 -4.14 -5.79
C THR A 27 -9.74 -5.36 -4.90
N VAL A 28 -8.63 -6.04 -4.62
CA VAL A 28 -8.63 -7.24 -3.76
C VAL A 28 -8.58 -6.85 -2.29
N VAL A 29 -7.65 -5.97 -1.92
CA VAL A 29 -7.56 -5.42 -0.56
C VAL A 29 -7.19 -3.94 -0.65
N ALA A 30 -7.58 -3.19 0.36
CA ALA A 30 -7.30 -1.76 0.43
C ALA A 30 -7.01 -1.34 1.86
N ALA A 31 -6.16 -0.34 2.01
CA ALA A 31 -5.86 0.29 3.30
C ALA A 31 -5.68 1.78 3.09
N SER A 32 -6.03 2.56 4.09
CA SER A 32 -5.89 4.01 4.02
C SER A 32 -5.60 4.60 5.40
N SER A 33 -5.14 5.84 5.39
CA SER A 33 -4.91 6.59 6.63
C SER A 33 -6.15 7.34 7.12
N LEU A 34 -7.26 7.27 6.39
CA LEU A 34 -8.48 8.03 6.72
C LEU A 34 -9.01 7.78 8.13
N LYS A 35 -8.94 6.54 8.59
CA LYS A 35 -9.46 6.15 9.90
C LYS A 35 -8.39 6.15 10.99
N MET A 36 -7.19 6.59 10.67
CA MET A 36 -6.13 6.67 11.68
C MET A 36 -6.32 7.92 12.52
N ARG A 37 -6.45 7.70 13.82
CA ARG A 37 -6.64 8.77 14.79
C ARG A 37 -5.32 9.10 15.48
N GLY A 38 -5.23 10.31 16.03
CA GLY A 38 -4.11 10.76 16.82
C GLY A 38 -3.16 11.65 16.04
N LYS A 39 -2.02 11.93 16.67
CA LYS A 39 -1.03 12.89 16.14
C LYS A 39 0.02 12.23 15.25
N ALA A 40 -0.35 11.18 14.52
CA ALA A 40 0.59 10.51 13.65
C ALA A 40 1.06 11.46 12.54
N THR A 41 2.35 11.47 12.29
CA THR A 41 2.92 12.24 11.19
C THR A 41 2.52 11.63 9.85
N LYS A 42 2.71 12.38 8.77
CA LYS A 42 2.44 11.86 7.42
C LYS A 42 3.26 10.61 7.13
N THR A 43 4.53 10.58 7.55
CA THR A 43 5.39 9.42 7.37
C THR A 43 4.94 8.25 8.25
N GLY A 44 4.52 8.52 9.48
CA GLY A 44 3.98 7.49 10.37
C GLY A 44 2.71 6.86 9.81
N LYS A 45 1.83 7.66 9.22
CA LYS A 45 0.63 7.15 8.56
C LYS A 45 0.97 6.26 7.37
N ALA A 46 1.95 6.68 6.56
CA ALA A 46 2.40 5.89 5.41
C ALA A 46 2.97 4.54 5.85
N ALA A 47 3.75 4.52 6.92
CA ALA A 47 4.30 3.28 7.47
C ALA A 47 3.18 2.33 7.90
N LYS A 48 2.19 2.83 8.62
CA LYS A 48 1.07 2.02 9.07
C LYS A 48 0.22 1.48 7.93
N VAL A 49 -0.01 2.30 6.91
CA VAL A 49 -0.75 1.86 5.72
C VAL A 49 0.02 0.76 4.98
N GLY A 50 1.33 0.91 4.83
CA GLY A 50 2.18 -0.11 4.20
C GLY A 50 2.13 -1.43 4.94
N GLU A 51 2.28 -1.41 6.26
CA GLU A 51 2.17 -2.60 7.09
C GLU A 51 0.80 -3.24 6.98
N LYS A 52 -0.26 -2.43 7.04
CA LYS A 52 -1.62 -2.93 6.98
C LYS A 52 -1.95 -3.57 5.63
N ILE A 53 -1.58 -2.92 4.52
CA ILE A 53 -1.85 -3.47 3.20
C ILE A 53 -1.11 -4.79 2.98
N ALA A 54 0.13 -4.89 3.46
CA ALA A 54 0.89 -6.13 3.38
C ALA A 54 0.24 -7.23 4.18
N ARG A 55 -0.20 -6.93 5.40
CA ARG A 55 -0.88 -7.91 6.25
C ARG A 55 -2.16 -8.42 5.60
N LEU A 56 -2.98 -7.51 5.07
CA LEU A 56 -4.22 -7.89 4.38
C LEU A 56 -3.95 -8.75 3.15
N ALA A 57 -2.92 -8.41 2.39
CA ALA A 57 -2.55 -9.19 1.22
C ALA A 57 -2.08 -10.60 1.62
N LEU A 58 -1.26 -10.71 2.65
CA LEU A 58 -0.75 -11.99 3.13
C LEU A 58 -1.87 -12.89 3.67
N GLU A 59 -2.89 -12.30 4.30
CA GLU A 59 -4.08 -13.05 4.75
C GLU A 59 -4.81 -13.68 3.56
N LYS A 60 -4.73 -13.08 2.39
CA LYS A 60 -5.32 -13.64 1.17
C LYS A 60 -4.31 -14.46 0.36
N LYS A 61 -3.19 -14.82 0.98
CA LYS A 61 -2.11 -15.61 0.36
C LYS A 61 -1.45 -14.91 -0.83
N ILE A 62 -1.49 -13.60 -0.83
CA ILE A 62 -0.82 -12.77 -1.84
C ILE A 62 0.54 -12.37 -1.27
N ARG A 63 1.62 -12.81 -1.90
CA ARG A 63 2.99 -12.50 -1.44
C ARG A 63 3.71 -11.54 -2.36
N LYS A 64 3.40 -11.59 -3.65
CA LYS A 64 4.13 -10.83 -4.65
C LYS A 64 3.19 -9.94 -5.44
N VAL A 65 3.52 -8.65 -5.53
CA VAL A 65 2.75 -7.67 -6.28
C VAL A 65 3.71 -6.76 -7.03
N ALA A 66 3.26 -6.19 -8.14
CA ALA A 66 4.00 -5.14 -8.83
C ALA A 66 3.69 -3.81 -8.16
N PHE A 67 4.71 -3.05 -7.80
CA PHE A 67 4.51 -1.76 -7.18
C PHE A 67 4.24 -0.68 -8.22
N ASP A 68 3.07 -0.09 -8.17
CA ASP A 68 2.67 1.00 -9.05
C ASP A 68 2.52 2.28 -8.24
N ARG A 69 3.50 3.13 -8.33
CA ARG A 69 3.49 4.44 -7.67
C ARG A 69 2.83 5.53 -8.53
N ARG A 70 2.37 5.17 -9.71
CA ARG A 70 1.78 6.09 -10.68
C ARG A 70 2.79 7.20 -11.05
N ASN A 71 2.38 8.48 -10.92
CA ASN A 71 3.24 9.61 -11.18
C ASN A 71 3.98 10.11 -9.94
N TRP A 72 3.82 9.44 -8.81
CA TRP A 72 4.46 9.85 -7.57
C TRP A 72 5.95 9.51 -7.59
N LYS A 73 6.77 10.42 -7.10
CA LYS A 73 8.19 10.15 -6.93
C LYS A 73 8.39 9.11 -5.83
N TYR A 74 9.36 8.23 -6.01
CA TYR A 74 9.65 7.18 -5.04
C TYR A 74 10.51 7.75 -3.90
N HIS A 75 9.90 8.62 -3.11
CA HIS A 75 10.54 9.16 -1.91
C HIS A 75 9.45 9.63 -0.94
N GLY A 76 9.86 9.98 0.27
CA GLY A 76 8.95 10.44 1.29
C GLY A 76 7.94 9.37 1.66
N ARG A 77 6.65 9.74 1.69
CA ARG A 77 5.58 8.84 2.13
C ARG A 77 5.44 7.58 1.27
N VAL A 78 5.60 7.71 -0.02
CA VAL A 78 5.48 6.57 -0.95
C VAL A 78 6.56 5.55 -0.67
N ARG A 79 7.80 6.00 -0.48
CA ARG A 79 8.92 5.13 -0.15
C ARG A 79 8.71 4.40 1.17
N ILE A 80 8.28 5.13 2.19
CA ILE A 80 8.07 4.57 3.53
C ILE A 80 6.97 3.50 3.49
N LEU A 81 5.88 3.76 2.78
CA LEU A 81 4.82 2.78 2.62
C LEU A 81 5.36 1.48 1.99
N ALA A 82 6.12 1.61 0.91
CA ALA A 82 6.69 0.45 0.22
C ALA A 82 7.68 -0.31 1.11
N GLU A 83 8.54 0.39 1.83
CA GLU A 83 9.50 -0.24 2.74
C GLU A 83 8.82 -1.00 3.86
N GLU A 84 7.80 -0.42 4.46
CA GLU A 84 7.05 -1.09 5.53
C GLU A 84 6.28 -2.30 5.01
N ALA A 85 5.76 -2.23 3.79
CA ALA A 85 5.10 -3.38 3.17
C ALA A 85 6.11 -4.53 2.97
N ARG A 86 7.33 -4.22 2.55
CA ARG A 86 8.39 -5.22 2.40
C ARG A 86 8.78 -5.82 3.74
N LYS A 87 8.92 -5.01 4.77
CA LYS A 87 9.24 -5.48 6.13
C LYS A 87 8.18 -6.44 6.66
N ALA A 88 6.93 -6.21 6.30
CA ALA A 88 5.83 -7.07 6.72
C ALA A 88 5.74 -8.38 5.93
N GLY A 89 6.55 -8.54 4.88
CA GLY A 89 6.66 -9.78 4.13
C GLY A 89 6.15 -9.73 2.70
N LEU A 90 5.68 -8.58 2.24
CA LEU A 90 5.20 -8.45 0.87
C LEU A 90 6.38 -8.22 -0.08
N GLU A 91 6.40 -8.92 -1.19
CA GLU A 91 7.41 -8.72 -2.24
C GLU A 91 6.90 -7.70 -3.26
N LEU A 92 7.66 -6.67 -3.45
CA LEU A 92 7.32 -5.59 -4.37
C LEU A 92 8.25 -5.55 -5.56
#